data_376f3eddf3e1d75d56dabdaaf281f03f
#
_entry.id   376f3eddf3e1d75d56dabdaaf281f03f
#
_cell.length_a   1.000
_cell.length_b   1.000
_cell.length_c   1.000
_cell.angle_alpha   90.00
_cell.angle_beta   90.00
_cell.angle_gamma   90.00
#
_symmetry.space_group_name_H-M   'P 1'
#
loop_
_entity.id
_entity.type
_entity.pdbx_description
1 polymer ?
#
loop_
_entity_poly.entity_id
_entity_poly.type
_entity_poly.pdbx_seq_one_letter_code
_entity_poly.pdbx_strand_id
1 'polypeptide(L)'
;DSTIAGAIVARKLKIYLIHIEAGMRSYNKDMPEEINRLMTDHISDLLLCSTQDSVDKLKQENIKENVHYVGNLQLELLKYVCDTYNDKSILSENNLTENNFALMTIHREYNTNEKMLKKIFLELQKIDTDVVFPIHPRTKNIIESNNINIPKKLKLIKPVDYLNMTILERTCKFIITDSGGVQPEAWFLSKKCIIMRSETEWIEPLKNNNNILYDYKTSLCKFIQNFLKVQIDEVNINCNVSENIFNKLLV
;
A
#
# COMPACT_ATOMS: atom_id res chain seq x y z
N ASP A 1 16.94 1.50 -2.56
CA ASP A 1 18.34 1.90 -2.32
C ASP A 1 18.69 3.29 -2.86
N SER A 2 17.95 3.83 -3.85
CA SER A 2 18.22 5.17 -4.42
C SER A 2 18.07 6.29 -3.38
N THR A 3 17.07 6.21 -2.50
CA THR A 3 16.82 7.20 -1.44
C THR A 3 18.03 7.35 -0.52
N ILE A 4 18.52 6.24 0.03
CA ILE A 4 19.68 6.31 0.93
C ILE A 4 20.97 6.72 0.21
N ALA A 5 21.15 6.30 -1.04
CA ALA A 5 22.31 6.72 -1.83
C ALA A 5 22.31 8.25 -2.04
N GLY A 6 21.15 8.82 -2.43
CA GLY A 6 20.97 10.26 -2.55
C GLY A 6 21.20 11.00 -1.22
N ALA A 7 20.65 10.48 -0.13
CA ALA A 7 20.80 11.06 1.20
C ALA A 7 22.28 11.12 1.66
N ILE A 8 23.03 10.02 1.47
CA ILE A 8 24.47 9.99 1.82
C ILE A 8 25.26 11.00 0.99
N VAL A 9 24.99 11.09 -0.32
CA VAL A 9 25.68 12.05 -1.19
C VAL A 9 25.37 13.48 -0.78
N ALA A 10 24.09 13.81 -0.56
CA ALA A 10 23.66 15.14 -0.11
C ALA A 10 24.40 15.55 1.19
N ARG A 11 24.44 14.66 2.19
CA ARG A 11 25.14 14.93 3.46
C ARG A 11 26.64 15.15 3.28
N LYS A 12 27.31 14.33 2.47
CA LYS A 12 28.74 14.48 2.19
C LYS A 12 29.07 15.79 1.45
N LEU A 13 28.15 16.25 0.61
CA LEU A 13 28.26 17.53 -0.10
C LEU A 13 27.76 18.73 0.73
N LYS A 14 27.32 18.52 1.99
CA LYS A 14 26.75 19.54 2.88
C LYS A 14 25.50 20.21 2.31
N ILE A 15 24.71 19.48 1.53
CA ILE A 15 23.43 19.92 1.03
C ILE A 15 22.38 19.66 2.11
N TYR A 16 21.49 20.63 2.36
CA TYR A 16 20.37 20.49 3.30
C TYR A 16 19.46 19.35 2.85
N LEU A 17 19.26 18.37 3.72
CA LEU A 17 18.57 17.12 3.41
C LEU A 17 17.20 17.09 4.08
N ILE A 18 16.17 16.95 3.28
CA ILE A 18 14.77 16.82 3.72
C ILE A 18 14.29 15.41 3.42
N HIS A 19 13.77 14.73 4.43
CA HIS A 19 13.11 13.43 4.26
C HIS A 19 11.60 13.58 4.34
N ILE A 20 10.92 13.39 3.21
CA ILE A 20 9.46 13.31 3.14
C ILE A 20 9.06 11.85 3.37
N GLU A 21 8.01 11.60 4.15
CA GLU A 21 7.58 10.29 4.63
C GLU A 21 8.54 9.70 5.69
N ALA A 22 9.10 10.58 6.53
CA ALA A 22 9.99 10.21 7.61
C ALA A 22 9.29 9.45 8.75
N GLY A 23 10.07 8.70 9.53
CA GLY A 23 9.60 8.05 10.77
C GLY A 23 8.76 6.79 10.58
N MET A 24 8.57 6.31 9.37
CA MET A 24 7.90 5.04 9.12
C MET A 24 8.76 3.87 9.62
N ARG A 25 8.17 2.93 10.39
CA ARG A 25 8.90 1.78 10.96
C ARG A 25 8.09 0.51 10.83
N SER A 26 8.72 -0.54 10.32
CA SER A 26 8.26 -1.92 10.39
C SER A 26 8.98 -2.73 11.47
N TYR A 27 10.13 -2.23 11.95
CA TYR A 27 11.06 -2.88 12.87
C TYR A 27 11.66 -4.20 12.34
N ASN A 28 11.43 -4.53 11.09
CA ASN A 28 12.01 -5.70 10.44
C ASN A 28 13.33 -5.34 9.75
N LYS A 29 14.44 -5.68 10.37
CA LYS A 29 15.79 -5.39 9.86
C LYS A 29 16.17 -6.23 8.62
N ASP A 30 15.41 -7.27 8.29
CA ASP A 30 15.61 -8.04 7.06
C ASP A 30 14.94 -7.36 5.86
N MET A 31 14.17 -6.30 6.10
CA MET A 31 13.56 -5.47 5.05
C MET A 31 14.54 -4.36 4.64
N PRO A 32 15.03 -4.34 3.38
CA PRO A 32 15.98 -3.31 2.91
C PRO A 32 15.43 -1.89 3.08
N GLU A 33 14.14 -1.68 2.87
CA GLU A 33 13.48 -0.40 3.03
C GLU A 33 13.52 0.11 4.46
N GLU A 34 13.47 -0.78 5.46
CA GLU A 34 13.57 -0.38 6.87
C GLU A 34 14.95 0.18 7.19
N ILE A 35 16.01 -0.47 6.69
CA ILE A 35 17.39 0.02 6.84
C ILE A 35 17.53 1.40 6.18
N ASN A 36 16.99 1.55 4.97
CA ASN A 36 17.05 2.81 4.23
C ASN A 36 16.35 3.94 5.00
N ARG A 37 15.16 3.69 5.58
CA ARG A 37 14.40 4.67 6.37
C ARG A 37 15.19 5.09 7.61
N LEU A 38 15.64 4.13 8.40
CA LEU A 38 16.42 4.39 9.61
C LEU A 38 17.63 5.27 9.31
N MET A 39 18.44 4.91 8.32
CA MET A 39 19.64 5.66 7.97
C MET A 39 19.30 7.05 7.45
N THR A 40 18.29 7.17 6.58
CA THR A 40 17.89 8.46 6.00
C THR A 40 17.37 9.40 7.08
N ASP A 41 16.53 8.92 8.00
CA ASP A 41 16.01 9.73 9.11
C ASP A 41 17.13 10.28 9.99
N HIS A 42 18.13 9.46 10.33
CA HIS A 42 19.23 9.87 11.21
C HIS A 42 20.18 10.89 10.59
N ILE A 43 20.24 10.99 9.28
CA ILE A 43 21.13 11.94 8.60
C ILE A 43 20.40 13.14 7.99
N SER A 44 19.08 13.20 8.09
CA SER A 44 18.30 14.31 7.55
C SER A 44 18.29 15.52 8.46
N ASP A 45 18.19 16.71 7.87
CA ASP A 45 18.11 18.00 8.59
C ASP A 45 16.65 18.35 8.92
N LEU A 46 15.70 17.91 8.09
CA LEU A 46 14.26 18.13 8.25
C LEU A 46 13.51 16.82 7.97
N LEU A 47 12.63 16.44 8.89
CA LEU A 47 11.84 15.21 8.82
C LEU A 47 10.36 15.54 8.76
N LEU A 48 9.74 15.21 7.63
CA LEU A 48 8.33 15.46 7.34
C LEU A 48 7.55 14.15 7.40
N CYS A 49 6.80 13.96 8.48
CA CYS A 49 6.14 12.69 8.81
C CYS A 49 4.72 12.64 8.23
N SER A 50 4.37 11.49 7.67
CA SER A 50 3.05 11.22 7.10
C SER A 50 1.98 10.93 8.15
N THR A 51 2.36 10.46 9.34
CA THR A 51 1.45 10.09 10.43
C THR A 51 1.95 10.60 11.78
N GLN A 52 1.05 10.72 12.75
CA GLN A 52 1.44 11.06 14.11
C GLN A 52 2.27 9.94 14.76
N ASP A 53 1.97 8.69 14.45
CA ASP A 53 2.73 7.51 14.87
C ASP A 53 4.20 7.59 14.43
N SER A 54 4.46 8.08 13.22
CA SER A 54 5.83 8.31 12.72
C SER A 54 6.58 9.37 13.54
N VAL A 55 5.92 10.46 13.92
CA VAL A 55 6.50 11.48 14.80
C VAL A 55 6.86 10.88 16.15
N ASP A 56 5.97 10.08 16.72
CA ASP A 56 6.17 9.48 18.04
C ASP A 56 7.30 8.43 18.03
N LYS A 57 7.45 7.67 16.94
CA LYS A 57 8.56 6.73 16.73
C LYS A 57 9.92 7.45 16.66
N LEU A 58 10.01 8.53 15.90
CA LEU A 58 11.25 9.35 15.85
C LEU A 58 11.60 9.90 17.23
N LYS A 59 10.62 10.37 18.02
CA LYS A 59 10.85 10.81 19.39
C LYS A 59 11.38 9.69 20.29
N GLN A 60 10.88 8.47 20.13
CA GLN A 60 11.36 7.29 20.87
C GLN A 60 12.80 6.93 20.50
N GLU A 61 13.20 7.20 19.26
CA GLU A 61 14.57 7.06 18.75
C GLU A 61 15.46 8.26 19.11
N ASN A 62 14.96 9.19 19.94
CA ASN A 62 15.65 10.41 20.37
C ASN A 62 15.87 11.45 19.26
N ILE A 63 15.18 11.33 18.14
CA ILE A 63 15.15 12.34 17.06
C ILE A 63 13.96 13.26 17.34
N LYS A 64 14.22 14.48 17.86
CA LYS A 64 13.18 15.40 18.35
C LYS A 64 13.15 16.74 17.63
N GLU A 65 14.27 17.12 17.03
CA GLU A 65 14.42 18.41 16.35
C GLU A 65 14.01 18.30 14.89
N ASN A 66 13.38 19.33 14.35
CA ASN A 66 12.97 19.44 12.96
C ASN A 66 12.06 18.27 12.49
N VAL A 67 11.25 17.72 13.38
CA VAL A 67 10.30 16.66 13.11
C VAL A 67 8.89 17.24 13.05
N HIS A 68 8.23 17.15 11.90
CA HIS A 68 6.91 17.73 11.69
C HIS A 68 5.93 16.73 11.10
N TYR A 69 4.73 16.66 11.69
CA TYR A 69 3.60 16.01 11.05
C TYR A 69 3.06 16.91 9.92
N VAL A 70 3.02 16.41 8.71
CA VAL A 70 2.53 17.13 7.53
C VAL A 70 1.36 16.44 6.84
N GLY A 71 1.17 15.14 7.07
CA GLY A 71 0.21 14.29 6.37
C GLY A 71 0.86 13.47 5.26
N ASN A 72 0.05 12.65 4.61
CA ASN A 72 0.50 11.73 3.57
C ASN A 72 0.25 12.32 2.17
N LEU A 73 1.34 12.64 1.47
CA LEU A 73 1.31 13.25 0.13
C LEU A 73 0.65 12.33 -0.93
N GLN A 74 0.80 11.01 -0.78
CA GLN A 74 0.14 10.04 -1.66
C GLN A 74 -1.39 10.13 -1.55
N LEU A 75 -1.92 10.34 -0.33
CA LEU A 75 -3.36 10.47 -0.12
C LEU A 75 -3.91 11.79 -0.66
N GLU A 76 -3.13 12.87 -0.62
CA GLU A 76 -3.50 14.14 -1.28
C GLU A 76 -3.58 13.97 -2.79
N LEU A 77 -2.60 13.27 -3.41
CA LEU A 77 -2.64 12.93 -4.83
C LEU A 77 -3.86 12.06 -5.15
N LEU A 78 -4.12 11.03 -4.33
CA LEU A 78 -5.27 10.15 -4.50
C LEU A 78 -6.58 10.95 -4.47
N LYS A 79 -6.72 11.86 -3.50
CA LYS A 79 -7.88 12.76 -3.42
C LYS A 79 -8.03 13.58 -4.68
N TYR A 80 -6.96 14.22 -5.14
CA TYR A 80 -6.97 15.00 -6.38
C TYR A 80 -7.43 14.17 -7.58
N VAL A 81 -6.89 12.93 -7.73
CA VAL A 81 -7.32 12.03 -8.81
C VAL A 81 -8.79 11.64 -8.65
N CYS A 82 -9.25 11.36 -7.43
CA CYS A 82 -10.66 11.04 -7.17
C CYS A 82 -11.61 12.18 -7.56
N ASP A 83 -11.19 13.43 -7.34
CA ASP A 83 -12.00 14.61 -7.60
C ASP A 83 -11.99 15.02 -9.10
N THR A 84 -10.91 14.71 -9.83
CA THR A 84 -10.69 15.19 -11.20
C THR A 84 -10.83 14.12 -12.28
N TYR A 85 -10.63 12.83 -11.94
CA TYR A 85 -10.64 11.74 -12.91
C TYR A 85 -11.76 10.72 -12.62
N ASN A 86 -12.62 10.48 -13.62
CA ASN A 86 -13.74 9.56 -13.50
C ASN A 86 -14.00 8.74 -14.77
N ASP A 87 -12.98 8.50 -15.58
CA ASP A 87 -13.10 7.60 -16.72
C ASP A 87 -13.10 6.14 -16.22
N LYS A 88 -14.25 5.48 -16.39
CA LYS A 88 -14.47 4.08 -15.98
C LYS A 88 -14.36 3.09 -17.14
N SER A 89 -13.75 3.47 -18.26
CA SER A 89 -13.59 2.60 -19.44
C SER A 89 -12.91 1.27 -19.08
N ILE A 90 -11.96 1.28 -18.14
CA ILE A 90 -11.29 0.08 -17.62
C ILE A 90 -12.28 -0.97 -17.10
N LEU A 91 -13.42 -0.57 -16.54
CA LEU A 91 -14.44 -1.51 -16.06
C LEU A 91 -15.14 -2.20 -17.24
N SER A 92 -15.59 -1.43 -18.23
CA SER A 92 -16.25 -1.97 -19.41
C SER A 92 -15.33 -2.85 -20.25
N GLU A 93 -14.10 -2.43 -20.48
CA GLU A 93 -13.06 -3.19 -21.20
C GLU A 93 -12.77 -4.55 -20.54
N ASN A 94 -12.95 -4.62 -19.24
CA ASN A 94 -12.73 -5.83 -18.46
C ASN A 94 -14.02 -6.51 -18.01
N ASN A 95 -15.21 -6.14 -18.53
CA ASN A 95 -16.50 -6.69 -18.12
C ASN A 95 -16.67 -6.73 -16.59
N LEU A 96 -16.34 -5.61 -15.92
CA LEU A 96 -16.45 -5.44 -14.47
C LEU A 96 -17.66 -4.58 -14.13
N THR A 97 -18.29 -4.89 -12.99
CA THR A 97 -19.36 -4.07 -12.40
C THR A 97 -18.91 -3.56 -11.04
N GLU A 98 -19.16 -2.29 -10.75
CA GLU A 98 -18.82 -1.68 -9.48
C GLU A 98 -19.34 -2.50 -8.29
N ASN A 99 -18.54 -2.60 -7.26
CA ASN A 99 -18.80 -3.34 -6.02
C ASN A 99 -19.07 -4.85 -6.19
N ASN A 100 -18.78 -5.41 -7.38
CA ASN A 100 -19.00 -6.82 -7.66
C ASN A 100 -17.70 -7.62 -7.89
N PHE A 101 -16.55 -7.03 -7.75
CA PHE A 101 -15.25 -7.69 -7.86
C PHE A 101 -14.32 -7.31 -6.72
N ALA A 102 -13.35 -8.16 -6.42
CA ALA A 102 -12.22 -7.84 -5.56
C ALA A 102 -10.99 -7.45 -6.41
N LEU A 103 -10.21 -6.49 -5.95
CA LEU A 103 -8.93 -6.15 -6.57
C LEU A 103 -7.80 -6.90 -5.86
N MET A 104 -6.92 -7.55 -6.63
CA MET A 104 -5.72 -8.17 -6.07
C MET A 104 -4.46 -7.54 -6.65
N THR A 105 -3.53 -7.15 -5.78
CA THR A 105 -2.23 -6.62 -6.16
C THR A 105 -1.14 -7.29 -5.32
N ILE A 106 -0.53 -8.36 -5.84
CA ILE A 106 0.59 -9.05 -5.19
C ILE A 106 1.81 -9.07 -6.12
N HIS A 107 2.95 -8.67 -5.57
CA HIS A 107 4.20 -8.56 -6.33
C HIS A 107 5.46 -8.91 -5.52
N ARG A 108 5.34 -9.08 -4.19
CA ARG A 108 6.46 -9.46 -3.34
C ARG A 108 6.85 -10.93 -3.57
N GLU A 109 8.13 -11.21 -3.55
CA GLU A 109 8.69 -12.50 -3.93
C GLU A 109 8.11 -13.66 -3.10
N TYR A 110 7.93 -13.47 -1.81
CA TYR A 110 7.35 -14.49 -0.93
C TYR A 110 5.89 -14.84 -1.27
N ASN A 111 5.13 -13.93 -1.90
CA ASN A 111 3.76 -14.19 -2.37
C ASN A 111 3.71 -14.67 -3.82
N THR A 112 4.71 -14.32 -4.63
CA THR A 112 4.70 -14.61 -6.07
C THR A 112 5.53 -15.83 -6.45
N ASN A 113 6.12 -16.56 -5.49
CA ASN A 113 6.72 -17.84 -5.78
C ASN A 113 5.65 -18.90 -6.13
N GLU A 114 6.06 -19.95 -6.85
CA GLU A 114 5.18 -21.01 -7.35
C GLU A 114 4.27 -21.60 -6.25
N LYS A 115 4.87 -21.99 -5.11
CA LYS A 115 4.16 -22.65 -4.01
C LYS A 115 3.07 -21.75 -3.44
N MET A 116 3.38 -20.49 -3.23
CA MET A 116 2.43 -19.53 -2.64
C MET A 116 1.34 -19.14 -3.62
N LEU A 117 1.66 -18.91 -4.90
CA LEU A 117 0.66 -18.65 -5.93
C LEU A 117 -0.34 -19.80 -6.04
N LYS A 118 0.14 -21.05 -6.08
CA LYS A 118 -0.74 -22.23 -6.07
C LYS A 118 -1.67 -22.25 -4.85
N LYS A 119 -1.14 -21.96 -3.65
CA LYS A 119 -1.93 -21.88 -2.41
C LYS A 119 -2.97 -20.78 -2.46
N ILE A 120 -2.59 -19.57 -2.86
CA ILE A 120 -3.51 -18.41 -2.99
C ILE A 120 -4.61 -18.74 -4.00
N PHE A 121 -4.26 -19.25 -5.18
CA PHE A 121 -5.24 -19.55 -6.22
C PHE A 121 -6.22 -20.65 -5.82
N LEU A 122 -5.78 -21.68 -5.09
CA LEU A 122 -6.68 -22.70 -4.52
C LEU A 122 -7.68 -22.08 -3.53
N GLU A 123 -7.28 -21.12 -2.74
CA GLU A 123 -8.17 -20.42 -1.81
C GLU A 123 -9.14 -19.46 -2.55
N LEU A 124 -8.66 -18.77 -3.60
CA LEU A 124 -9.52 -17.89 -4.40
C LEU A 124 -10.63 -18.63 -5.15
N GLN A 125 -10.45 -19.91 -5.46
CA GLN A 125 -11.54 -20.74 -6.03
C GLN A 125 -12.77 -20.86 -5.13
N LYS A 126 -12.57 -20.72 -3.81
CA LYS A 126 -13.60 -20.93 -2.79
C LYS A 126 -14.38 -19.64 -2.45
N ILE A 127 -13.90 -18.46 -2.88
CA ILE A 127 -14.62 -17.21 -2.63
C ILE A 127 -15.72 -16.99 -3.67
N ASP A 128 -16.77 -16.31 -3.25
CA ASP A 128 -17.91 -16.03 -4.14
C ASP A 128 -17.86 -14.63 -4.77
N THR A 129 -16.67 -14.17 -5.11
CA THR A 129 -16.44 -12.85 -5.71
C THR A 129 -15.37 -13.00 -6.79
N ASP A 130 -15.61 -12.41 -7.94
CA ASP A 130 -14.60 -12.36 -9.00
C ASP A 130 -13.42 -11.51 -8.54
N VAL A 131 -12.21 -11.95 -8.86
CA VAL A 131 -10.98 -11.27 -8.49
C VAL A 131 -10.31 -10.75 -9.74
N VAL A 132 -9.99 -9.46 -9.76
CA VAL A 132 -9.23 -8.82 -10.84
C VAL A 132 -7.80 -8.63 -10.36
N PHE A 133 -6.86 -9.07 -11.17
CA PHE A 133 -5.44 -9.02 -10.86
C PHE A 133 -4.67 -8.35 -12.01
N PRO A 134 -4.37 -7.03 -11.92
CA PRO A 134 -3.38 -6.38 -12.76
C PRO A 134 -2.02 -7.03 -12.52
N ILE A 135 -1.60 -7.91 -13.43
CA ILE A 135 -0.47 -8.79 -13.17
C ILE A 135 0.84 -8.22 -13.72
N HIS A 136 1.87 -8.16 -12.86
CA HIS A 136 3.20 -7.79 -13.30
C HIS A 136 3.80 -8.86 -14.22
N PRO A 137 4.55 -8.51 -15.29
CA PRO A 137 5.13 -9.47 -16.24
C PRO A 137 5.94 -10.59 -15.57
N ARG A 138 6.72 -10.27 -14.53
CA ARG A 138 7.48 -11.27 -13.76
C ARG A 138 6.57 -12.33 -13.13
N THR A 139 5.47 -11.93 -12.51
CA THR A 139 4.52 -12.87 -11.89
C THR A 139 3.79 -13.70 -12.96
N LYS A 140 3.44 -13.08 -14.09
CA LYS A 140 2.87 -13.78 -15.24
C LYS A 140 3.79 -14.88 -15.75
N ASN A 141 5.07 -14.59 -15.93
CA ASN A 141 6.08 -15.58 -16.35
C ASN A 141 6.18 -16.75 -15.37
N ILE A 142 6.07 -16.51 -14.06
CA ILE A 142 6.08 -17.58 -13.04
C ILE A 142 4.87 -18.49 -13.20
N ILE A 143 3.68 -17.92 -13.44
CA ILE A 143 2.46 -18.69 -13.66
C ILE A 143 2.58 -19.56 -14.91
N GLU A 144 3.03 -18.98 -16.01
CA GLU A 144 3.15 -19.66 -17.31
C GLU A 144 4.23 -20.76 -17.28
N SER A 145 5.44 -20.46 -16.77
CA SER A 145 6.56 -21.41 -16.73
C SER A 145 6.32 -22.61 -15.80
N ASN A 146 5.50 -22.43 -14.76
CA ASN A 146 5.17 -23.51 -13.81
C ASN A 146 3.78 -24.13 -14.05
N ASN A 147 3.10 -23.78 -15.15
CA ASN A 147 1.77 -24.26 -15.51
C ASN A 147 0.77 -24.16 -14.34
N ILE A 148 0.76 -23.00 -13.64
CA ILE A 148 -0.13 -22.78 -12.49
C ILE A 148 -1.54 -22.59 -13.01
N ASN A 149 -2.48 -23.42 -12.53
CA ASN A 149 -3.87 -23.33 -12.92
C ASN A 149 -4.51 -22.05 -12.38
N ILE A 150 -5.07 -21.25 -13.30
CA ILE A 150 -5.75 -19.99 -12.97
C ILE A 150 -7.21 -20.28 -12.64
N PRO A 151 -7.71 -19.89 -11.46
CA PRO A 151 -9.12 -20.04 -11.10
C PRO A 151 -10.06 -19.33 -12.07
N LYS A 152 -11.22 -19.91 -12.34
CA LYS A 152 -12.25 -19.28 -13.22
C LYS A 152 -12.65 -17.86 -12.77
N LYS A 153 -12.65 -17.60 -11.46
CA LYS A 153 -13.00 -16.32 -10.85
C LYS A 153 -11.81 -15.34 -10.77
N LEU A 154 -10.60 -15.75 -11.17
CA LEU A 154 -9.43 -14.88 -11.20
C LEU A 154 -9.18 -14.38 -12.63
N LYS A 155 -9.44 -13.11 -12.84
CA LYS A 155 -9.20 -12.42 -14.09
C LYS A 155 -7.84 -11.72 -14.06
N LEU A 156 -6.90 -12.22 -14.84
CA LEU A 156 -5.63 -11.56 -15.06
C LEU A 156 -5.80 -10.48 -16.12
N ILE A 157 -5.41 -9.25 -15.79
CA ILE A 157 -5.37 -8.12 -16.74
C ILE A 157 -3.95 -7.58 -16.87
N LYS A 158 -3.68 -6.82 -17.92
CA LYS A 158 -2.39 -6.15 -18.09
C LYS A 158 -2.13 -5.19 -16.93
N PRO A 159 -0.85 -4.86 -16.62
CA PRO A 159 -0.55 -3.76 -15.72
C PRO A 159 -1.29 -2.50 -16.16
N VAL A 160 -1.83 -1.77 -15.23
CA VAL A 160 -2.56 -0.52 -15.46
C VAL A 160 -1.78 0.66 -14.91
N ASP A 161 -2.03 1.84 -15.41
CA ASP A 161 -1.49 3.09 -14.87
C ASP A 161 -2.17 3.46 -13.54
N TYR A 162 -1.68 4.52 -12.92
CA TYR A 162 -2.18 4.98 -11.62
C TYR A 162 -3.66 5.41 -11.66
N LEU A 163 -4.08 6.07 -12.74
CA LEU A 163 -5.47 6.53 -12.88
C LEU A 163 -6.45 5.36 -12.93
N ASN A 164 -6.15 4.38 -13.78
CA ASN A 164 -6.93 3.16 -13.88
C ASN A 164 -6.88 2.31 -12.61
N MET A 165 -5.72 2.25 -11.93
CA MET A 165 -5.62 1.58 -10.62
C MET A 165 -6.54 2.24 -9.60
N THR A 166 -6.55 3.56 -9.51
CA THR A 166 -7.45 4.32 -8.63
C THR A 166 -8.92 4.02 -8.92
N ILE A 167 -9.32 3.90 -10.20
CA ILE A 167 -10.69 3.49 -10.55
C ILE A 167 -10.99 2.07 -10.03
N LEU A 168 -10.09 1.13 -10.23
CA LEU A 168 -10.28 -0.25 -9.73
C LEU A 168 -10.38 -0.28 -8.20
N GLU A 169 -9.54 0.46 -7.48
CA GLU A 169 -9.58 0.58 -6.02
C GLU A 169 -10.90 1.19 -5.53
N ARG A 170 -11.35 2.29 -6.14
CA ARG A 170 -12.62 2.96 -5.78
C ARG A 170 -13.83 2.09 -6.02
N THR A 171 -13.81 1.27 -7.05
CA THR A 171 -14.98 0.54 -7.53
C THR A 171 -15.01 -0.93 -7.12
N CYS A 172 -13.92 -1.47 -6.57
CA CYS A 172 -13.92 -2.85 -6.07
C CYS A 172 -14.73 -2.99 -4.78
N LYS A 173 -15.10 -4.23 -4.45
CA LYS A 173 -15.77 -4.59 -3.20
C LYS A 173 -14.82 -4.63 -2.00
N PHE A 174 -13.59 -5.15 -2.22
CA PHE A 174 -12.50 -5.21 -1.27
C PHE A 174 -11.17 -5.43 -1.99
N ILE A 175 -10.08 -5.23 -1.28
CA ILE A 175 -8.71 -5.31 -1.82
C ILE A 175 -7.93 -6.44 -1.13
N ILE A 176 -7.11 -7.16 -1.90
CA ILE A 176 -6.11 -8.12 -1.43
C ILE A 176 -4.75 -7.62 -1.92
N THR A 177 -3.84 -7.26 -1.03
CA THR A 177 -2.59 -6.62 -1.46
C THR A 177 -1.38 -6.99 -0.60
N ASP A 178 -0.19 -6.96 -1.19
CA ASP A 178 1.09 -6.91 -0.45
C ASP A 178 1.84 -5.58 -0.69
N SER A 179 1.21 -4.65 -1.42
CA SER A 179 1.77 -3.33 -1.69
C SER A 179 1.68 -2.43 -0.46
N GLY A 180 2.78 -1.73 -0.14
CA GLY A 180 2.79 -0.71 0.91
C GLY A 180 1.91 0.51 0.56
N GLY A 181 1.90 0.93 -0.71
CA GLY A 181 1.14 2.09 -1.17
C GLY A 181 -0.37 1.89 -1.21
N VAL A 182 -0.83 0.71 -1.62
CA VAL A 182 -2.27 0.40 -1.71
C VAL A 182 -2.95 0.36 -0.33
N GLN A 183 -2.21 0.11 0.74
CA GLN A 183 -2.77 0.05 2.11
C GLN A 183 -3.37 1.38 2.58
N PRO A 184 -2.64 2.51 2.54
CA PRO A 184 -3.22 3.81 2.89
C PRO A 184 -4.26 4.27 1.86
N GLU A 185 -4.13 3.92 0.57
CA GLU A 185 -5.13 4.23 -0.45
C GLU A 185 -6.46 3.53 -0.16
N ALA A 186 -6.43 2.22 0.12
CA ALA A 186 -7.61 1.46 0.53
C ALA A 186 -8.30 2.06 1.76
N TRP A 187 -7.52 2.47 2.74
CA TRP A 187 -8.02 3.14 3.94
C TRP A 187 -8.71 4.46 3.61
N PHE A 188 -8.07 5.34 2.85
CA PHE A 188 -8.64 6.62 2.41
C PHE A 188 -9.95 6.43 1.63
N LEU A 189 -10.01 5.41 0.77
CA LEU A 189 -11.18 5.07 -0.03
C LEU A 189 -12.27 4.31 0.76
N SER A 190 -12.08 4.12 2.08
CA SER A 190 -12.97 3.32 2.93
C SER A 190 -13.22 1.91 2.39
N LYS A 191 -12.19 1.31 1.78
CA LYS A 191 -12.23 -0.06 1.28
C LYS A 191 -11.60 -1.03 2.27
N LYS A 192 -12.24 -2.18 2.46
CA LYS A 192 -11.64 -3.28 3.23
C LYS A 192 -10.43 -3.82 2.50
N CYS A 193 -9.31 -3.93 3.22
CA CYS A 193 -8.05 -4.37 2.63
C CYS A 193 -7.44 -5.52 3.43
N ILE A 194 -7.23 -6.65 2.76
CA ILE A 194 -6.52 -7.80 3.30
C ILE A 194 -5.05 -7.69 2.88
N ILE A 195 -4.19 -7.51 3.86
CA ILE A 195 -2.76 -7.31 3.65
C ILE A 195 -2.06 -8.67 3.66
N MET A 196 -1.53 -9.08 2.52
CA MET A 196 -0.78 -10.32 2.34
C MET A 196 0.67 -10.16 2.81
N ARG A 197 0.84 -9.77 4.08
CA ARG A 197 2.14 -9.55 4.75
C ARG A 197 2.03 -9.97 6.21
N SER A 198 3.17 -10.31 6.82
CA SER A 198 3.26 -10.60 8.25
C SER A 198 3.26 -9.33 9.11
N GLU A 199 3.61 -8.19 8.51
CA GLU A 199 3.78 -6.90 9.20
C GLU A 199 3.47 -5.74 8.25
N THR A 200 3.22 -4.57 8.81
CA THR A 200 3.04 -3.33 8.06
C THR A 200 3.57 -2.13 8.84
N GLU A 201 4.05 -1.15 8.12
CA GLU A 201 4.41 0.17 8.62
C GLU A 201 3.19 1.08 8.85
N TRP A 202 2.04 0.73 8.29
CA TRP A 202 0.78 1.50 8.35
C TRP A 202 -0.10 1.01 9.50
N ILE A 203 -0.03 1.68 10.66
CA ILE A 203 -0.72 1.25 11.88
C ILE A 203 -2.15 1.82 11.95
N GLU A 204 -2.36 3.06 11.48
CA GLU A 204 -3.66 3.73 11.55
C GLU A 204 -4.76 2.95 10.81
N PRO A 205 -4.54 2.48 9.57
CA PRO A 205 -5.53 1.65 8.87
C PRO A 205 -5.90 0.35 9.60
N LEU A 206 -4.97 -0.24 10.36
CA LEU A 206 -5.25 -1.43 11.18
C LEU A 206 -6.15 -1.09 12.37
N LYS A 207 -5.91 0.04 13.04
CA LYS A 207 -6.71 0.50 14.20
C LYS A 207 -8.17 0.76 13.83
N ASN A 208 -8.42 1.23 12.62
CA ASN A 208 -9.76 1.56 12.13
C ASN A 208 -10.50 0.38 11.50
N ASN A 209 -9.98 -0.85 11.61
CA ASN A 209 -10.56 -2.05 11.03
C ASN A 209 -10.77 -2.03 9.50
N ASN A 210 -10.21 -1.05 8.79
CA ASN A 210 -10.24 -1.02 7.33
C ASN A 210 -9.28 -2.03 6.72
N ASN A 211 -8.11 -2.17 7.34
CA ASN A 211 -7.05 -3.07 6.90
C ASN A 211 -6.82 -4.17 7.95
N ILE A 212 -6.47 -5.36 7.48
CA ILE A 212 -6.14 -6.51 8.33
C ILE A 212 -4.97 -7.31 7.76
N LEU A 213 -4.03 -7.68 8.60
CA LEU A 213 -2.92 -8.58 8.22
C LEU A 213 -3.41 -10.01 8.12
N TYR A 214 -3.10 -10.68 7.01
CA TYR A 214 -3.39 -12.11 6.84
C TYR A 214 -2.28 -12.96 7.46
N ASP A 215 -2.65 -13.86 8.37
CA ASP A 215 -1.72 -14.65 9.18
C ASP A 215 -1.12 -15.89 8.47
N TYR A 216 -1.57 -16.20 7.25
CA TYR A 216 -1.20 -17.40 6.47
C TYR A 216 -1.49 -18.75 7.15
N LYS A 217 -2.06 -18.76 8.36
CA LYS A 217 -2.35 -19.98 9.14
C LYS A 217 -3.77 -20.50 8.90
N THR A 218 -4.69 -19.58 8.65
CA THR A 218 -6.09 -19.90 8.39
C THR A 218 -6.36 -19.98 6.88
N SER A 219 -7.51 -20.54 6.48
CA SER A 219 -7.97 -20.47 5.07
C SER A 219 -8.22 -19.02 4.70
N LEU A 220 -7.61 -18.56 3.61
CA LEU A 220 -7.80 -17.20 3.08
C LEU A 220 -9.28 -16.92 2.80
N CYS A 221 -10.01 -17.89 2.25
CA CYS A 221 -11.45 -17.77 2.00
C CYS A 221 -12.23 -17.48 3.27
N LYS A 222 -12.03 -18.26 4.34
CA LYS A 222 -12.70 -18.04 5.64
C LYS A 222 -12.29 -16.70 6.25
N PHE A 223 -11.03 -16.34 6.15
CA PHE A 223 -10.49 -15.08 6.63
C PHE A 223 -11.19 -13.89 5.96
N ILE A 224 -11.27 -13.89 4.61
CA ILE A 224 -11.99 -12.89 3.84
C ILE A 224 -13.46 -12.80 4.27
N GLN A 225 -14.17 -13.95 4.34
CA GLN A 225 -15.59 -13.98 4.71
C GLN A 225 -15.85 -13.40 6.10
N ASN A 226 -14.97 -13.66 7.07
CA ASN A 226 -15.08 -13.11 8.42
C ASN A 226 -14.79 -11.61 8.42
N PHE A 227 -13.72 -11.18 7.77
CA PHE A 227 -13.34 -9.77 7.72
C PHE A 227 -14.38 -8.91 6.99
N LEU A 228 -15.03 -9.41 5.96
CA LEU A 228 -16.08 -8.66 5.26
C LEU A 228 -17.31 -8.35 6.13
N LYS A 229 -17.51 -9.06 7.26
CA LYS A 229 -18.58 -8.78 8.23
C LYS A 229 -18.20 -7.70 9.26
N VAL A 230 -16.92 -7.38 9.41
CA VAL A 230 -16.46 -6.36 10.36
C VAL A 230 -16.95 -4.98 9.88
N GLN A 231 -17.45 -4.18 10.79
CA GLN A 231 -17.78 -2.79 10.48
C GLN A 231 -16.50 -1.97 10.44
N ILE A 232 -16.39 -1.07 9.46
CA ILE A 232 -15.26 -0.15 9.32
C ILE A 232 -15.70 1.25 9.77
N ASP A 233 -14.76 1.99 10.35
CA ASP A 233 -15.00 3.36 10.77
C ASP A 233 -14.86 4.32 9.58
N GLU A 234 -15.58 5.44 9.63
CA GLU A 234 -15.39 6.49 8.63
C GLU A 234 -13.99 7.09 8.75
N VAL A 235 -13.39 7.32 7.60
CA VAL A 235 -12.04 7.85 7.49
C VAL A 235 -12.11 9.33 7.16
N ASN A 236 -11.59 10.17 8.07
CA ASN A 236 -11.44 11.60 7.85
C ASN A 236 -9.95 11.96 7.87
N ILE A 237 -9.38 12.22 6.70
CA ILE A 237 -7.95 12.51 6.53
C ILE A 237 -7.80 13.94 6.01
N ASN A 238 -6.97 14.73 6.70
CA ASN A 238 -6.57 16.04 6.20
C ASN A 238 -5.65 15.86 4.99
N CYS A 239 -5.99 16.49 3.87
CA CYS A 239 -5.28 16.39 2.59
C CYS A 239 -4.63 17.70 2.14
N ASN A 240 -4.32 18.63 3.05
CA ASN A 240 -3.56 19.85 2.71
C ASN A 240 -2.06 19.64 2.93
N VAL A 241 -1.53 18.54 2.43
CA VAL A 241 -0.17 18.07 2.74
C VAL A 241 0.88 18.92 2.03
N SER A 242 0.69 19.21 0.75
CA SER A 242 1.59 20.06 -0.04
C SER A 242 1.74 21.46 0.55
N GLU A 243 0.65 22.06 1.01
CA GLU A 243 0.68 23.35 1.71
C GLU A 243 1.42 23.26 3.04
N ASN A 244 1.16 22.20 3.83
CA ASN A 244 1.87 21.95 5.08
C ASN A 244 3.37 21.80 4.87
N ILE A 245 3.79 21.07 3.84
CA ILE A 245 5.20 20.91 3.46
C ILE A 245 5.78 22.26 3.07
N PHE A 246 5.13 22.98 2.17
CA PHE A 246 5.59 24.29 1.70
C PHE A 246 5.83 25.26 2.86
N ASN A 247 4.89 25.34 3.80
CA ASN A 247 5.02 26.19 4.99
C ASN A 247 6.19 25.82 5.89
N LYS A 248 6.67 24.56 5.86
CA LYS A 248 7.88 24.14 6.61
C LYS A 248 9.18 24.41 5.87
N LEU A 249 9.12 24.64 4.57
CA LEU A 249 10.30 24.97 3.75
C LEU A 249 10.60 26.47 3.74
N LEU A 250 9.62 27.32 4.12
CA LEU A 250 9.77 28.78 4.14
C LEU A 250 10.31 29.32 5.49
N VAL A 251 10.48 28.48 6.49
CA VAL A 251 11.00 28.81 7.82
C VAL A 251 12.47 28.41 7.90
#